data_5cbd54b53500b6e55d35a273275ac6c6
#
_entry.id   5cbd54b53500b6e55d35a273275ac6c6
#
_cell.length_a   1.000
_cell.length_b   1.000
_cell.length_c   1.000
_cell.angle_alpha   90.00
_cell.angle_beta   90.00
_cell.angle_gamma   90.00
#
_symmetry.space_group_name_H-M   'P 1'
#
loop_
_entity.id
_entity.type
_entity.pdbx_description
1 polymer ?
#
loop_
_entity_poly.entity_id
_entity_poly.type
_entity_poly.pdbx_seq_one_letter_code
_entity_poly.pdbx_strand_id
1 'polypeptide(L)'
;MKKAVEFHSEERGEMIRADLYTPDEGEGPWPVVIMGGGWCYVKELIMPEYAKFFLDRGVAALIFDYRHFGESDGMPRQHVDGWKQIADYRSAVDAVSYLDEFKGVLDPQRIGVWGISFSGGHVLAVGALDWRVKCVISQIPVIEGWYNAMRAHGSVGYRELTALVQEERERRYLTGEHRRLPHSGDPKKEVVMWPHPETRPVFEHIKATTAPNHEHESTIASVENVLLYNMRPYLPMLLDTPTLMIVAEGDDLTMWEREIPAFNEIVTTKKKLFVQGGSTHMTMYSDLSHLEVAAVQAADWLEEWLVAPYR
;
A
#
# COMPACT_ATOMS: atom_id res chain seq x y z
N MET A 1 -15.67 -16.30 1.74
CA MET A 1 -15.18 -17.17 0.63
C MET A 1 -14.02 -16.47 -0.08
N LYS A 2 -12.99 -17.23 -0.57
CA LYS A 2 -11.84 -16.67 -1.34
C LYS A 2 -11.89 -17.15 -2.79
N LYS A 3 -11.69 -16.25 -3.78
CA LYS A 3 -11.60 -16.54 -5.22
C LYS A 3 -10.42 -15.80 -5.82
N ALA A 4 -9.55 -16.50 -6.57
CA ALA A 4 -8.53 -15.86 -7.39
C ALA A 4 -9.20 -15.17 -8.60
N VAL A 5 -8.78 -13.94 -8.87
CA VAL A 5 -9.29 -13.12 -9.98
C VAL A 5 -8.13 -12.37 -10.64
N GLU A 6 -8.37 -11.85 -11.83
CA GLU A 6 -7.37 -11.07 -12.56
C GLU A 6 -8.02 -9.93 -13.33
N PHE A 7 -7.25 -8.87 -13.56
CA PHE A 7 -7.67 -7.74 -14.38
C PHE A 7 -6.47 -7.09 -15.08
N HIS A 8 -6.73 -6.34 -16.14
CA HIS A 8 -5.66 -5.62 -16.83
C HIS A 8 -5.16 -4.44 -16.01
N SER A 9 -3.86 -4.21 -16.03
CA SER A 9 -3.30 -2.92 -15.66
C SER A 9 -3.76 -1.84 -16.68
N GLU A 10 -3.47 -0.58 -16.43
CA GLU A 10 -3.70 0.49 -17.42
C GLU A 10 -2.98 0.23 -18.76
N GLU A 11 -1.83 -0.45 -18.70
CA GLU A 11 -1.10 -0.93 -19.88
C GLU A 11 -1.67 -2.31 -20.29
N ARG A 12 -2.52 -2.32 -21.32
CA ARG A 12 -3.10 -3.57 -21.82
C ARG A 12 -1.99 -4.55 -22.21
N GLY A 13 -2.09 -5.78 -21.67
CA GLY A 13 -1.11 -6.84 -21.87
C GLY A 13 -0.36 -7.23 -20.60
N GLU A 14 -0.44 -6.41 -19.55
CA GLU A 14 0.02 -6.78 -18.21
C GLU A 14 -1.19 -7.10 -17.33
N MET A 15 -1.22 -8.30 -16.76
CA MET A 15 -2.30 -8.77 -15.89
C MET A 15 -1.93 -8.58 -14.42
N ILE A 16 -2.85 -8.00 -13.69
CA ILE A 16 -2.81 -7.90 -12.22
C ILE A 16 -3.54 -9.12 -11.64
N ARG A 17 -2.88 -9.83 -10.74
CA ARG A 17 -3.44 -10.98 -10.02
C ARG A 17 -3.92 -10.55 -8.66
N ALA A 18 -5.12 -11.00 -8.31
CA ALA A 18 -5.77 -10.60 -7.07
C ALA A 18 -6.54 -11.77 -6.44
N ASP A 19 -6.79 -11.64 -5.15
CA ASP A 19 -7.70 -12.49 -4.40
C ASP A 19 -8.92 -11.67 -3.97
N LEU A 20 -10.09 -12.12 -4.37
CA LEU A 20 -11.36 -11.58 -3.91
C LEU A 20 -11.84 -12.38 -2.70
N TYR A 21 -12.05 -11.71 -1.59
CA TYR A 21 -12.68 -12.24 -0.38
C TYR A 21 -14.07 -11.66 -0.25
N THR A 22 -15.08 -12.52 -0.10
CA THR A 22 -16.47 -12.11 0.14
C THR A 22 -16.94 -12.58 1.52
N PRO A 23 -17.83 -11.83 2.18
CA PRO A 23 -18.47 -12.29 3.39
C PRO A 23 -19.09 -13.67 3.24
N ASP A 24 -19.12 -14.45 4.32
CA ASP A 24 -19.70 -15.80 4.32
C ASP A 24 -21.22 -15.77 4.51
N GLU A 25 -21.75 -14.70 5.10
CA GLU A 25 -23.17 -14.51 5.36
C GLU A 25 -23.73 -13.33 4.56
N GLY A 26 -24.97 -13.44 4.11
CA GLY A 26 -25.67 -12.42 3.33
C GLY A 26 -25.59 -12.66 1.82
N GLU A 27 -26.13 -11.72 1.06
CA GLU A 27 -26.16 -11.77 -0.42
C GLU A 27 -25.57 -10.47 -0.99
N GLY A 28 -24.78 -10.59 -2.07
CA GLY A 28 -24.25 -9.44 -2.81
C GLY A 28 -25.36 -8.67 -3.56
N PRO A 29 -25.02 -7.58 -4.26
CA PRO A 29 -23.64 -7.10 -4.46
C PRO A 29 -23.04 -6.45 -3.22
N TRP A 30 -21.83 -6.86 -2.86
CA TRP A 30 -21.13 -6.40 -1.66
C TRP A 30 -20.43 -5.04 -1.89
N PRO A 31 -20.44 -4.11 -0.92
CA PRO A 31 -19.44 -3.06 -0.89
C PRO A 31 -18.05 -3.69 -0.87
N VAL A 32 -17.07 -3.03 -1.45
CA VAL A 32 -15.73 -3.59 -1.57
C VAL A 32 -14.66 -2.59 -1.14
N VAL A 33 -13.66 -3.08 -0.42
CA VAL A 33 -12.41 -2.37 -0.19
C VAL A 33 -11.31 -2.97 -1.07
N ILE A 34 -10.63 -2.12 -1.84
CA ILE A 34 -9.48 -2.49 -2.67
C ILE A 34 -8.22 -2.28 -1.83
N MET A 35 -7.37 -3.30 -1.75
CA MET A 35 -6.22 -3.34 -0.86
C MET A 35 -4.94 -3.65 -1.64
N GLY A 36 -3.94 -2.80 -1.49
CA GLY A 36 -2.58 -3.02 -1.97
C GLY A 36 -1.57 -2.87 -0.83
N GLY A 37 -0.49 -3.60 -0.92
CA GLY A 37 0.53 -3.64 0.11
C GLY A 37 1.54 -2.49 0.04
N GLY A 38 2.44 -2.43 1.03
CA GLY A 38 3.53 -1.47 1.09
C GLY A 38 4.67 -1.79 0.12
N TRP A 39 5.89 -1.40 0.51
CA TRP A 39 7.09 -1.61 -0.30
C TRP A 39 7.41 -3.10 -0.49
N CYS A 40 7.52 -3.56 -1.74
CA CYS A 40 7.80 -4.95 -2.12
C CYS A 40 6.78 -5.99 -1.65
N TYR A 41 5.56 -5.59 -1.27
CA TYR A 41 4.57 -6.53 -0.75
C TYR A 41 3.91 -7.34 -1.84
N VAL A 42 3.52 -8.55 -1.44
CA VAL A 42 2.64 -9.43 -2.19
C VAL A 42 1.31 -9.56 -1.45
N LYS A 43 0.26 -9.95 -2.17
CA LYS A 43 -1.13 -10.01 -1.66
C LYS A 43 -1.34 -10.91 -0.43
N GLU A 44 -0.44 -11.86 -0.21
CA GLU A 44 -0.48 -12.76 0.95
C GLU A 44 0.06 -12.11 2.24
N LEU A 45 0.78 -10.97 2.13
CA LEU A 45 1.46 -10.35 3.25
C LEU A 45 0.49 -9.51 4.08
N ILE A 46 0.14 -9.97 5.27
CA ILE A 46 -0.74 -9.38 6.30
C ILE A 46 -2.13 -8.88 5.86
N MET A 47 -2.31 -8.47 4.61
CA MET A 47 -3.59 -7.93 4.15
C MET A 47 -4.78 -8.90 4.36
N PRO A 48 -4.62 -10.23 4.19
CA PRO A 48 -5.70 -11.16 4.52
C PRO A 48 -6.13 -11.13 5.99
N GLU A 49 -5.22 -10.79 6.92
CA GLU A 49 -5.57 -10.64 8.34
C GLU A 49 -6.46 -9.42 8.58
N TYR A 50 -6.16 -8.28 7.95
CA TYR A 50 -7.03 -7.09 7.97
C TYR A 50 -8.40 -7.38 7.33
N ALA A 51 -8.40 -8.10 6.20
CA ALA A 51 -9.62 -8.40 5.47
C ALA A 51 -10.67 -9.16 6.31
N LYS A 52 -10.27 -10.01 7.27
CA LYS A 52 -11.19 -10.71 8.17
C LYS A 52 -12.13 -9.74 8.88
N PHE A 53 -11.60 -8.64 9.41
CA PHE A 53 -12.37 -7.61 10.10
C PHE A 53 -13.34 -6.87 9.18
N PHE A 54 -12.97 -6.72 7.90
CA PHE A 54 -13.82 -6.06 6.90
C PHE A 54 -14.97 -6.97 6.48
N LEU A 55 -14.70 -8.27 6.30
CA LEU A 55 -15.71 -9.28 6.00
C LEU A 55 -16.77 -9.38 7.11
N ASP A 56 -16.35 -9.28 8.38
CA ASP A 56 -17.26 -9.27 9.54
C ASP A 56 -18.20 -8.06 9.56
N ARG A 57 -17.87 -6.98 8.83
CA ARG A 57 -18.73 -5.79 8.64
C ARG A 57 -19.54 -5.87 7.33
N GLY A 58 -19.50 -6.98 6.61
CA GLY A 58 -20.20 -7.15 5.34
C GLY A 58 -19.55 -6.41 4.17
N VAL A 59 -18.24 -6.14 4.24
CA VAL A 59 -17.46 -5.51 3.17
C VAL A 59 -16.53 -6.54 2.54
N ALA A 60 -16.63 -6.77 1.24
CA ALA A 60 -15.71 -7.61 0.49
C ALA A 60 -14.33 -6.96 0.40
N ALA A 61 -13.27 -7.76 0.26
CA ALA A 61 -11.91 -7.28 0.08
C ALA A 61 -11.31 -7.81 -1.22
N LEU A 62 -10.83 -6.90 -2.08
CA LEU A 62 -10.08 -7.21 -3.29
C LEU A 62 -8.60 -6.88 -3.02
N ILE A 63 -7.80 -7.91 -2.79
CA ILE A 63 -6.38 -7.80 -2.46
C ILE A 63 -5.55 -8.19 -3.67
N PHE A 64 -4.67 -7.30 -4.14
CA PHE A 64 -3.93 -7.53 -5.39
C PHE A 64 -2.41 -7.41 -5.23
N ASP A 65 -1.69 -8.13 -6.10
CA ASP A 65 -0.26 -7.90 -6.32
C ASP A 65 -0.09 -6.75 -7.32
N TYR A 66 0.75 -5.78 -6.99
CA TYR A 66 1.14 -4.77 -7.98
C TYR A 66 1.85 -5.40 -9.17
N ARG A 67 1.78 -4.77 -10.36
CA ARG A 67 2.68 -5.13 -11.45
C ARG A 67 4.13 -5.22 -10.96
N HIS A 68 4.93 -6.11 -11.53
CA HIS A 68 6.31 -6.43 -11.14
C HIS A 68 6.46 -7.27 -9.86
N PHE A 69 5.40 -7.56 -9.11
CA PHE A 69 5.43 -8.29 -7.84
C PHE A 69 4.53 -9.53 -7.86
N GLY A 70 4.82 -10.47 -6.95
CA GLY A 70 4.01 -11.65 -6.73
C GLY A 70 3.67 -12.41 -8.00
N GLU A 71 2.39 -12.68 -8.18
CA GLU A 71 1.85 -13.39 -9.36
C GLU A 71 1.48 -12.45 -10.53
N SER A 72 1.47 -11.12 -10.31
CA SER A 72 1.19 -10.14 -11.36
C SER A 72 2.30 -10.05 -12.39
N ASP A 73 1.93 -9.69 -13.62
CA ASP A 73 2.87 -9.49 -14.72
C ASP A 73 3.76 -8.26 -14.49
N GLY A 74 4.63 -7.99 -15.42
CA GLY A 74 5.49 -6.80 -15.45
C GLY A 74 6.97 -7.09 -15.28
N MET A 75 7.77 -6.38 -16.08
CA MET A 75 9.23 -6.45 -16.07
C MET A 75 9.83 -5.03 -15.96
N PRO A 76 10.97 -4.88 -15.29
CA PRO A 76 11.73 -5.90 -14.53
C PRO A 76 10.99 -6.31 -13.25
N ARG A 77 11.19 -7.55 -12.79
CA ARG A 77 10.62 -7.99 -11.51
C ARG A 77 11.22 -7.19 -10.35
N GLN A 78 10.43 -7.04 -9.26
CA GLN A 78 10.82 -6.31 -8.04
C GLN A 78 11.10 -4.81 -8.29
N HIS A 79 10.36 -4.20 -9.22
CA HIS A 79 10.51 -2.79 -9.54
C HIS A 79 9.36 -1.99 -8.92
N VAL A 80 9.70 -1.14 -7.95
CA VAL A 80 8.74 -0.24 -7.30
C VAL A 80 8.66 1.06 -8.08
N ASP A 81 7.47 1.38 -8.54
CA ASP A 81 7.11 2.67 -9.13
C ASP A 81 5.77 3.11 -8.52
N GLY A 82 5.82 4.10 -7.62
CA GLY A 82 4.64 4.54 -6.88
C GLY A 82 3.51 5.05 -7.78
N TRP A 83 3.84 5.65 -8.93
CA TRP A 83 2.83 6.13 -9.88
C TRP A 83 2.15 4.99 -10.63
N LYS A 84 2.91 3.98 -11.02
CA LYS A 84 2.36 2.74 -11.60
C LYS A 84 1.52 1.97 -10.58
N GLN A 85 1.94 1.94 -9.31
CA GLN A 85 1.16 1.31 -8.23
C GLN A 85 -0.16 2.06 -7.94
N ILE A 86 -0.17 3.38 -8.02
CA ILE A 86 -1.40 4.20 -7.97
C ILE A 86 -2.30 3.88 -9.18
N ALA A 87 -1.72 3.71 -10.36
CA ALA A 87 -2.46 3.30 -11.56
C ALA A 87 -3.04 1.88 -11.42
N ASP A 88 -2.33 0.94 -10.77
CA ASP A 88 -2.84 -0.40 -10.49
C ASP A 88 -4.06 -0.39 -9.56
N TYR A 89 -4.07 0.47 -8.53
CA TYR A 89 -5.28 0.70 -7.73
C TYR A 89 -6.45 1.19 -8.57
N ARG A 90 -6.21 2.15 -9.47
CA ARG A 90 -7.27 2.67 -10.36
C ARG A 90 -7.74 1.62 -11.35
N SER A 91 -6.85 0.76 -11.84
CA SER A 91 -7.21 -0.42 -12.65
C SER A 91 -8.08 -1.39 -11.87
N ALA A 92 -7.85 -1.58 -10.57
CA ALA A 92 -8.74 -2.38 -9.72
C ALA A 92 -10.12 -1.72 -9.54
N VAL A 93 -10.18 -0.37 -9.41
CA VAL A 93 -11.46 0.38 -9.42
C VAL A 93 -12.19 0.21 -10.75
N ASP A 94 -11.46 0.26 -11.89
CA ASP A 94 -12.02 0.01 -13.22
C ASP A 94 -12.55 -1.41 -13.33
N ALA A 95 -11.80 -2.40 -12.85
CA ALA A 95 -12.21 -3.80 -12.86
C ALA A 95 -13.52 -4.02 -12.10
N VAL A 96 -13.62 -3.52 -10.87
CA VAL A 96 -14.85 -3.58 -10.06
C VAL A 96 -16.01 -2.90 -10.76
N SER A 97 -15.75 -1.80 -11.48
CA SER A 97 -16.80 -1.00 -12.13
C SER A 97 -17.31 -1.59 -13.44
N TYR A 98 -16.46 -2.30 -14.21
CA TYR A 98 -16.75 -2.60 -15.61
C TYR A 98 -16.62 -4.08 -16.00
N LEU A 99 -15.90 -4.92 -15.25
CA LEU A 99 -15.75 -6.34 -15.60
C LEU A 99 -16.98 -7.16 -15.23
N ASP A 100 -17.45 -7.97 -16.17
CA ASP A 100 -18.61 -8.86 -15.98
C ASP A 100 -18.39 -9.86 -14.84
N GLU A 101 -17.15 -10.22 -14.55
CA GLU A 101 -16.79 -11.12 -13.44
C GLU A 101 -17.22 -10.60 -12.07
N PHE A 102 -17.22 -9.29 -11.86
CA PHE A 102 -17.63 -8.65 -10.61
C PHE A 102 -19.10 -8.24 -10.56
N LYS A 103 -19.80 -8.30 -11.69
CA LYS A 103 -21.19 -7.87 -11.82
C LYS A 103 -22.13 -8.72 -10.97
N GLY A 104 -22.92 -8.07 -10.13
CA GLY A 104 -23.81 -8.76 -9.19
C GLY A 104 -23.09 -9.36 -7.97
N VAL A 105 -21.75 -9.36 -7.94
CA VAL A 105 -20.94 -9.78 -6.78
C VAL A 105 -20.51 -8.56 -5.97
N LEU A 106 -19.97 -7.54 -6.62
CA LEU A 106 -19.48 -6.31 -6.00
C LEU A 106 -20.35 -5.12 -6.43
N ASP A 107 -20.49 -4.15 -5.54
CA ASP A 107 -21.23 -2.92 -5.81
C ASP A 107 -20.26 -1.79 -6.24
N PRO A 108 -20.27 -1.39 -7.52
CA PRO A 108 -19.38 -0.36 -8.04
C PRO A 108 -19.69 1.06 -7.49
N GLN A 109 -20.80 1.23 -6.77
CA GLN A 109 -21.14 2.50 -6.12
C GLN A 109 -20.61 2.57 -4.68
N ARG A 110 -20.07 1.46 -4.15
CA ARG A 110 -19.60 1.34 -2.78
C ARG A 110 -18.17 0.80 -2.72
N ILE A 111 -17.22 1.57 -3.30
CA ILE A 111 -15.80 1.23 -3.36
C ILE A 111 -15.03 2.06 -2.32
N GLY A 112 -14.31 1.40 -1.43
CA GLY A 112 -13.29 2.00 -0.56
C GLY A 112 -11.89 1.57 -1.00
N VAL A 113 -10.88 2.29 -0.54
CA VAL A 113 -9.47 1.92 -0.73
C VAL A 113 -8.75 1.90 0.61
N TRP A 114 -7.93 0.89 0.82
CA TRP A 114 -7.07 0.73 1.99
C TRP A 114 -5.63 0.52 1.55
N GLY A 115 -4.70 1.18 2.22
CA GLY A 115 -3.28 0.99 1.99
C GLY A 115 -2.47 1.18 3.26
N ILE A 116 -1.33 0.49 3.33
CA ILE A 116 -0.41 0.52 4.47
C ILE A 116 1.01 0.89 4.01
N SER A 117 1.72 1.71 4.78
CA SER A 117 3.09 2.11 4.50
C SER A 117 3.18 2.86 3.16
N PHE A 118 3.92 2.37 2.19
CA PHE A 118 4.03 3.02 0.88
C PHE A 118 2.66 3.16 0.20
N SER A 119 1.82 2.12 0.25
CA SER A 119 0.46 2.21 -0.28
C SER A 119 -0.49 3.06 0.56
N GLY A 120 -0.18 3.29 1.83
CA GLY A 120 -0.88 4.28 2.65
C GLY A 120 -0.85 5.66 2.01
N GLY A 121 0.27 6.04 1.39
CA GLY A 121 0.37 7.24 0.56
C GLY A 121 -0.41 7.11 -0.76
N HIS A 122 -0.33 5.96 -1.45
CA HIS A 122 -1.03 5.76 -2.74
C HIS A 122 -2.52 6.01 -2.64
N VAL A 123 -3.18 5.47 -1.61
CA VAL A 123 -4.64 5.59 -1.47
C VAL A 123 -5.11 7.03 -1.25
N LEU A 124 -4.25 7.92 -0.73
CA LEU A 124 -4.55 9.35 -0.66
C LEU A 124 -4.65 9.96 -2.07
N ALA A 125 -3.71 9.61 -2.96
CA ALA A 125 -3.77 10.05 -4.35
C ALA A 125 -4.94 9.39 -5.11
N VAL A 126 -5.19 8.11 -4.89
CA VAL A 126 -6.33 7.40 -5.52
C VAL A 126 -7.65 8.03 -5.12
N GLY A 127 -7.88 8.29 -3.81
CA GLY A 127 -9.10 8.95 -3.33
C GLY A 127 -9.26 10.40 -3.81
N ALA A 128 -8.15 11.08 -4.09
CA ALA A 128 -8.15 12.43 -4.64
C ALA A 128 -8.47 12.47 -6.14
N LEU A 129 -8.08 11.43 -6.89
CA LEU A 129 -8.14 11.39 -8.35
C LEU A 129 -9.33 10.60 -8.91
N ASP A 130 -9.93 9.70 -8.12
CA ASP A 130 -11.02 8.83 -8.59
C ASP A 130 -12.29 9.01 -7.75
N TRP A 131 -13.27 9.70 -8.32
CA TRP A 131 -14.54 10.03 -7.68
C TRP A 131 -15.42 8.79 -7.33
N ARG A 132 -15.11 7.62 -7.89
CA ARG A 132 -15.80 6.35 -7.57
C ARG A 132 -15.42 5.83 -6.19
N VAL A 133 -14.26 6.24 -5.67
CA VAL A 133 -13.82 5.91 -4.31
C VAL A 133 -14.64 6.70 -3.30
N LYS A 134 -15.33 6.00 -2.41
CA LYS A 134 -16.25 6.57 -1.42
C LYS A 134 -15.61 6.78 -0.06
N CYS A 135 -14.53 6.07 0.26
CA CYS A 135 -13.72 6.35 1.44
C CYS A 135 -12.29 5.84 1.28
N VAL A 136 -11.39 6.45 2.03
CA VAL A 136 -9.95 6.15 2.05
C VAL A 136 -9.54 5.75 3.46
N ILE A 137 -8.71 4.71 3.56
CA ILE A 137 -8.00 4.32 4.78
C ILE A 137 -6.51 4.32 4.46
N SER A 138 -5.81 5.29 5.03
CA SER A 138 -4.37 5.51 4.87
C SER A 138 -3.67 5.14 6.19
N GLN A 139 -2.99 3.99 6.22
CA GLN A 139 -2.35 3.48 7.42
C GLN A 139 -0.84 3.65 7.35
N ILE A 140 -0.24 4.29 8.37
CA ILE A 140 1.20 4.57 8.50
C ILE A 140 1.83 4.97 7.14
N PRO A 141 1.35 6.07 6.52
CA PRO A 141 1.63 6.36 5.12
C PRO A 141 3.01 6.96 4.87
N VAL A 142 3.66 6.56 3.79
CA VAL A 142 4.76 7.36 3.22
C VAL A 142 4.16 8.61 2.56
N ILE A 143 4.48 9.79 3.07
CA ILE A 143 4.02 11.07 2.54
C ILE A 143 5.04 11.66 1.56
N GLU A 144 6.33 11.66 1.94
CA GLU A 144 7.42 12.26 1.16
C GLU A 144 8.61 11.30 1.15
N GLY A 145 8.77 10.55 0.05
CA GLY A 145 9.80 9.51 -0.05
C GLY A 145 11.22 10.04 0.06
N TRP A 146 11.52 11.24 -0.50
CA TRP A 146 12.80 11.89 -0.30
C TRP A 146 13.11 12.13 1.18
N TYR A 147 12.13 12.64 1.93
CA TYR A 147 12.31 12.92 3.35
C TYR A 147 12.58 11.63 4.15
N ASN A 148 11.80 10.58 3.89
CA ASN A 148 11.98 9.28 4.52
C ASN A 148 13.39 8.72 4.26
N ALA A 149 13.84 8.72 2.99
CA ALA A 149 15.16 8.24 2.63
C ALA A 149 16.28 9.07 3.30
N MET A 150 16.18 10.40 3.24
CA MET A 150 17.17 11.30 3.87
C MET A 150 17.22 11.11 5.39
N ARG A 151 16.07 10.95 6.03
CA ARG A 151 15.97 10.80 7.48
C ARG A 151 16.49 9.45 7.95
N ALA A 152 16.17 8.37 7.21
CA ALA A 152 16.62 7.02 7.52
C ALA A 152 18.13 6.84 7.34
N HIS A 153 18.68 7.32 6.23
CA HIS A 153 20.11 7.14 5.91
C HIS A 153 21.04 8.18 6.55
N GLY A 154 20.50 9.32 6.98
CA GLY A 154 21.31 10.48 7.34
C GLY A 154 22.07 11.05 6.13
N SER A 155 22.79 12.16 6.31
CA SER A 155 23.42 12.86 5.20
C SER A 155 24.53 12.08 4.49
N VAL A 156 25.25 11.22 5.20
CA VAL A 156 26.34 10.41 4.60
C VAL A 156 25.74 9.25 3.80
N GLY A 157 24.94 8.40 4.42
CA GLY A 157 24.33 7.25 3.77
C GLY A 157 23.41 7.64 2.61
N TYR A 158 22.72 8.79 2.71
CA TYR A 158 21.94 9.32 1.61
C TYR A 158 22.79 9.67 0.37
N ARG A 159 23.99 10.23 0.57
CA ARG A 159 24.92 10.49 -0.55
C ARG A 159 25.42 9.18 -1.18
N GLU A 160 25.71 8.17 -0.37
CA GLU A 160 26.11 6.85 -0.87
C GLU A 160 24.98 6.20 -1.67
N LEU A 161 23.73 6.25 -1.15
CA LEU A 161 22.56 5.76 -1.86
C LEU A 161 22.34 6.47 -3.20
N THR A 162 22.43 7.80 -3.23
CA THR A 162 22.25 8.57 -4.47
C THR A 162 23.38 8.36 -5.47
N ALA A 163 24.62 8.13 -5.03
CA ALA A 163 25.73 7.75 -5.90
C ALA A 163 25.50 6.38 -6.54
N LEU A 164 24.99 5.41 -5.77
CA LEU A 164 24.60 4.09 -6.29
C LEU A 164 23.50 4.19 -7.34
N VAL A 165 22.49 5.07 -7.11
CA VAL A 165 21.41 5.30 -8.08
C VAL A 165 21.97 5.87 -9.38
N GLN A 166 22.90 6.81 -9.30
CA GLN A 166 23.54 7.40 -10.49
C GLN A 166 24.33 6.36 -11.27
N GLU A 167 25.16 5.58 -10.59
CA GLU A 167 25.92 4.47 -11.22
C GLU A 167 24.98 3.45 -11.90
N GLU A 168 23.88 3.09 -11.23
CA GLU A 168 22.89 2.17 -11.80
C GLU A 168 22.19 2.75 -13.02
N ARG A 169 21.88 4.05 -13.02
CA ARG A 169 21.28 4.74 -14.15
C ARG A 169 22.18 4.69 -15.39
N GLU A 170 23.49 4.96 -15.23
CA GLU A 170 24.47 4.85 -16.30
C GLU A 170 24.58 3.42 -16.83
N ARG A 171 24.66 2.44 -15.92
CA ARG A 171 24.72 1.03 -16.28
C ARG A 171 23.47 0.59 -17.05
N ARG A 172 22.27 0.91 -16.58
CA ARG A 172 21.00 0.58 -17.27
C ARG A 172 20.96 1.18 -18.67
N TYR A 173 21.40 2.41 -18.83
CA TYR A 173 21.44 3.05 -20.14
C TYR A 173 22.33 2.29 -21.12
N LEU A 174 23.44 1.77 -20.64
CA LEU A 174 24.42 1.05 -21.48
C LEU A 174 24.03 -0.41 -21.73
N THR A 175 23.39 -1.08 -20.79
CA THR A 175 23.19 -2.53 -20.83
C THR A 175 21.73 -2.97 -20.92
N GLY A 176 20.79 -2.11 -20.54
CA GLY A 176 19.37 -2.47 -20.38
C GLY A 176 19.06 -3.33 -19.14
N GLU A 177 20.07 -3.70 -18.34
CA GLU A 177 19.89 -4.57 -17.19
C GLU A 177 19.63 -3.79 -15.90
N HIS A 178 18.80 -4.33 -15.00
CA HIS A 178 18.49 -3.79 -13.69
C HIS A 178 19.16 -4.60 -12.59
N ARG A 179 20.00 -3.96 -11.78
CA ARG A 179 20.47 -4.55 -10.53
C ARG A 179 19.46 -4.35 -9.42
N ARG A 180 19.53 -5.20 -8.40
CA ARG A 180 18.69 -5.13 -7.20
C ARG A 180 19.54 -4.81 -5.97
N LEU A 181 18.89 -4.30 -4.93
CA LEU A 181 19.44 -4.14 -3.60
C LEU A 181 18.44 -4.71 -2.57
N PRO A 182 18.96 -5.14 -1.40
CA PRO A 182 18.09 -5.59 -0.31
C PRO A 182 17.12 -4.49 0.11
N HIS A 183 15.89 -4.88 0.43
CA HIS A 183 14.88 -3.98 0.97
C HIS A 183 15.35 -3.33 2.27
N SER A 184 15.82 -4.14 3.23
CA SER A 184 16.36 -3.65 4.50
C SER A 184 17.52 -4.49 4.99
N GLY A 185 18.34 -3.91 5.87
CA GLY A 185 19.50 -4.58 6.42
C GLY A 185 20.40 -3.66 7.21
N ASP A 186 21.59 -4.17 7.56
CA ASP A 186 22.60 -3.44 8.31
C ASP A 186 23.42 -2.54 7.36
N PRO A 187 23.27 -1.21 7.42
CA PRO A 187 23.97 -0.29 6.52
C PRO A 187 25.50 -0.30 6.71
N LYS A 188 26.02 -0.92 7.78
CA LYS A 188 27.46 -1.13 8.00
C LYS A 188 28.03 -2.30 7.18
N LYS A 189 27.18 -3.18 6.66
CA LYS A 189 27.57 -4.39 5.93
C LYS A 189 27.25 -4.32 4.45
N GLU A 190 26.16 -3.66 4.09
CA GLU A 190 25.66 -3.61 2.72
C GLU A 190 24.88 -2.33 2.45
N VAL A 191 24.81 -1.89 1.21
CA VAL A 191 23.88 -0.82 0.82
C VAL A 191 22.49 -1.42 0.72
N VAL A 192 21.53 -0.78 1.39
CA VAL A 192 20.14 -1.21 1.46
C VAL A 192 19.20 -0.07 1.11
N MET A 193 17.96 -0.38 0.74
CA MET A 193 16.96 0.67 0.54
C MET A 193 16.60 1.36 1.87
N TRP A 194 16.35 0.56 2.91
CA TRP A 194 16.01 1.04 4.24
C TRP A 194 17.00 0.50 5.27
N PRO A 195 17.75 1.36 5.98
CA PRO A 195 18.78 0.97 6.93
C PRO A 195 18.19 0.59 8.30
N HIS A 196 17.23 -0.34 8.29
CA HIS A 196 16.48 -0.86 9.44
C HIS A 196 16.67 -2.37 9.55
N PRO A 197 17.79 -2.85 10.13
CA PRO A 197 18.11 -4.27 10.19
C PRO A 197 17.10 -5.11 10.95
N GLU A 198 16.38 -4.51 11.91
CA GLU A 198 15.33 -5.17 12.71
C GLU A 198 14.10 -5.57 11.89
N THR A 199 13.89 -5.00 10.73
CA THR A 199 12.74 -5.33 9.88
C THR A 199 12.95 -6.63 9.09
N ARG A 200 14.19 -6.94 8.71
CA ARG A 200 14.51 -8.13 7.90
C ARG A 200 14.01 -9.44 8.53
N PRO A 201 14.28 -9.77 9.81
CA PRO A 201 13.80 -11.00 10.42
C PRO A 201 12.27 -11.13 10.40
N VAL A 202 11.53 -10.02 10.50
CA VAL A 202 10.07 -10.02 10.43
C VAL A 202 9.61 -10.46 9.05
N PHE A 203 10.15 -9.87 7.99
CA PHE A 203 9.79 -10.23 6.61
C PHE A 203 10.27 -11.63 6.22
N GLU A 204 11.42 -12.08 6.70
CA GLU A 204 11.89 -13.45 6.52
C GLU A 204 10.94 -14.47 7.18
N HIS A 205 10.46 -14.17 8.39
CA HIS A 205 9.44 -14.99 9.04
C HIS A 205 8.13 -15.03 8.26
N ILE A 206 7.62 -13.89 7.82
CA ILE A 206 6.40 -13.79 7.01
C ILE A 206 6.56 -14.57 5.70
N LYS A 207 7.69 -14.43 5.02
CA LYS A 207 8.00 -15.22 3.81
C LYS A 207 7.97 -16.72 4.06
N ALA A 208 8.54 -17.16 5.19
CA ALA A 208 8.59 -18.58 5.55
C ALA A 208 7.22 -19.16 5.96
N THR A 209 6.26 -18.32 6.34
CA THR A 209 4.98 -18.77 6.91
C THR A 209 3.76 -18.48 6.03
N THR A 210 3.54 -17.24 5.65
CA THR A 210 2.29 -16.78 5.03
C THR A 210 2.43 -16.21 3.63
N ALA A 211 3.60 -15.66 3.26
CA ALA A 211 3.81 -14.99 1.99
C ALA A 211 5.05 -15.53 1.24
N PRO A 212 5.02 -16.78 0.75
CA PRO A 212 6.19 -17.44 0.13
C PRO A 212 6.68 -16.73 -1.15
N ASN A 213 5.80 -15.98 -1.81
CA ASN A 213 6.12 -15.21 -3.02
C ASN A 213 6.83 -13.88 -2.73
N HIS A 214 6.96 -13.49 -1.45
CA HIS A 214 7.67 -12.26 -1.08
C HIS A 214 9.18 -12.37 -1.37
N GLU A 215 9.72 -11.37 -2.07
CA GLU A 215 11.17 -11.19 -2.24
C GLU A 215 11.59 -9.91 -1.51
N HIS A 216 12.55 -10.04 -0.59
CA HIS A 216 13.01 -8.94 0.26
C HIS A 216 14.07 -8.06 -0.43
N GLU A 217 13.81 -7.71 -1.68
CA GLU A 217 14.67 -6.87 -2.50
C GLU A 217 13.87 -6.05 -3.52
N SER A 218 14.47 -5.00 -4.04
CA SER A 218 13.92 -4.21 -5.15
C SER A 218 15.02 -3.80 -6.13
N THR A 219 14.62 -3.37 -7.32
CA THR A 219 15.59 -2.78 -8.26
C THR A 219 16.18 -1.49 -7.68
N ILE A 220 17.45 -1.20 -7.96
CA ILE A 220 18.08 0.06 -7.53
C ILE A 220 17.34 1.26 -8.16
N ALA A 221 16.79 1.09 -9.35
CA ALA A 221 15.96 2.11 -10.00
C ALA A 221 14.72 2.52 -9.18
N SER A 222 14.19 1.63 -8.34
CA SER A 222 13.08 1.93 -7.43
C SER A 222 13.42 3.03 -6.43
N VAL A 223 14.69 3.17 -6.07
CA VAL A 223 15.17 4.26 -5.19
C VAL A 223 14.90 5.62 -5.83
N GLU A 224 15.22 5.77 -7.13
CA GLU A 224 14.96 7.02 -7.87
C GLU A 224 13.48 7.38 -7.83
N ASN A 225 12.59 6.40 -8.01
CA ASN A 225 11.14 6.59 -7.99
C ASN A 225 10.63 7.02 -6.60
N VAL A 226 11.17 6.45 -5.52
CA VAL A 226 10.76 6.87 -4.18
C VAL A 226 11.26 8.26 -3.83
N LEU A 227 12.44 8.66 -4.29
CA LEU A 227 12.95 10.02 -4.07
C LEU A 227 12.07 11.10 -4.73
N LEU A 228 11.37 10.76 -5.81
CA LEU A 228 10.42 11.64 -6.50
C LEU A 228 9.01 11.57 -5.91
N TYR A 229 8.73 10.59 -5.04
CA TYR A 229 7.41 10.35 -4.51
C TYR A 229 7.02 11.40 -3.46
N ASN A 230 5.88 12.08 -3.70
CA ASN A 230 5.34 13.09 -2.80
C ASN A 230 3.81 13.14 -2.89
N MET A 231 3.13 12.86 -1.79
CA MET A 231 1.67 12.84 -1.72
C MET A 231 1.04 14.17 -1.30
N ARG A 232 1.82 15.12 -0.80
CA ARG A 232 1.29 16.42 -0.34
C ARG A 232 0.43 17.16 -1.38
N PRO A 233 0.79 17.19 -2.67
CA PRO A 233 -0.04 17.88 -3.68
C PRO A 233 -1.47 17.32 -3.82
N TYR A 234 -1.71 16.07 -3.42
CA TYR A 234 -3.02 15.40 -3.53
C TYR A 234 -3.91 15.62 -2.30
N LEU A 235 -3.33 15.95 -1.14
CA LEU A 235 -4.08 16.12 0.11
C LEU A 235 -5.16 17.21 0.02
N PRO A 236 -4.90 18.39 -0.56
CA PRO A 236 -5.93 19.40 -0.77
C PRO A 236 -7.01 19.01 -1.78
N MET A 237 -6.77 17.98 -2.60
CA MET A 237 -7.73 17.48 -3.59
C MET A 237 -8.75 16.50 -2.99
N LEU A 238 -8.54 16.02 -1.77
CA LEU A 238 -9.51 15.23 -1.00
C LEU A 238 -10.60 16.16 -0.45
N LEU A 239 -11.51 16.62 -1.33
CA LEU A 239 -12.52 17.64 -1.00
C LEU A 239 -13.70 17.05 -0.23
N ASP A 240 -14.24 15.93 -0.70
CA ASP A 240 -15.44 15.29 -0.16
C ASP A 240 -15.26 13.84 0.24
N THR A 241 -14.11 13.25 -0.11
CA THR A 241 -13.83 11.83 0.14
C THR A 241 -13.49 11.60 1.61
N PRO A 242 -14.31 10.84 2.34
CA PRO A 242 -14.04 10.48 3.73
C PRO A 242 -12.68 9.80 3.87
N THR A 243 -11.84 10.29 4.78
CA THR A 243 -10.45 9.84 4.92
C THR A 243 -10.10 9.53 6.36
N LEU A 244 -9.80 8.25 6.63
CA LEU A 244 -9.18 7.80 7.88
C LEU A 244 -7.66 7.72 7.68
N MET A 245 -6.90 8.35 8.57
CA MET A 245 -5.46 8.14 8.68
C MET A 245 -5.15 7.47 10.01
N ILE A 246 -4.43 6.35 9.95
CA ILE A 246 -3.95 5.60 11.12
C ILE A 246 -2.44 5.78 11.19
N VAL A 247 -1.93 6.24 12.32
CA VAL A 247 -0.52 6.54 12.56
C VAL A 247 -0.03 5.75 13.76
N ALA A 248 1.13 5.15 13.68
CA ALA A 248 1.79 4.55 14.84
C ALA A 248 2.59 5.62 15.61
N GLU A 249 2.43 5.68 16.94
CA GLU A 249 3.07 6.71 17.78
C GLU A 249 4.61 6.69 17.68
N GLY A 250 5.21 5.52 17.50
CA GLY A 250 6.65 5.33 17.36
C GLY A 250 7.10 5.01 15.94
N ASP A 251 6.45 5.55 14.91
CA ASP A 251 6.82 5.26 13.52
C ASP A 251 8.08 6.04 13.10
N ASP A 252 9.15 5.31 12.92
CA ASP A 252 10.46 5.81 12.47
C ASP A 252 10.83 5.39 11.04
N LEU A 253 9.94 4.65 10.36
CA LEU A 253 10.09 4.27 8.94
C LEU A 253 9.37 5.24 8.01
N THR A 254 8.08 5.53 8.29
CA THR A 254 7.28 6.46 7.47
C THR A 254 7.23 7.87 8.05
N MET A 255 7.82 8.05 9.22
CA MET A 255 8.07 9.34 9.88
C MET A 255 6.80 10.06 10.30
N TRP A 256 6.29 9.70 11.47
CA TRP A 256 5.07 10.27 12.05
C TRP A 256 5.03 11.80 12.07
N GLU A 257 6.19 12.48 12.12
CA GLU A 257 6.31 13.94 12.00
C GLU A 257 5.97 14.50 10.62
N ARG A 258 5.79 13.61 9.61
CA ARG A 258 5.26 13.99 8.27
C ARG A 258 3.80 13.60 8.12
N GLU A 259 3.37 12.53 8.74
CA GLU A 259 2.01 12.00 8.66
C GLU A 259 0.99 12.96 9.30
N ILE A 260 1.25 13.41 10.53
CA ILE A 260 0.34 14.31 11.26
C ILE A 260 0.15 15.66 10.55
N PRO A 261 1.21 16.37 10.11
CA PRO A 261 1.02 17.56 9.28
C PRO A 261 0.27 17.30 7.98
N ALA A 262 0.53 16.16 7.31
CA ALA A 262 -0.18 15.76 6.10
C ALA A 262 -1.69 15.59 6.35
N PHE A 263 -2.08 14.97 7.46
CA PHE A 263 -3.49 14.87 7.84
C PHE A 263 -4.16 16.25 7.94
N ASN A 264 -3.47 17.26 8.45
CA ASN A 264 -4.02 18.61 8.57
C ASN A 264 -4.23 19.28 7.20
N GLU A 265 -3.48 18.89 6.17
CA GLU A 265 -3.60 19.40 4.79
C GLU A 265 -4.77 18.78 4.03
N ILE A 266 -5.33 17.67 4.48
CA ILE A 266 -6.55 17.09 3.91
C ILE A 266 -7.71 18.04 4.18
N VAL A 267 -8.40 18.46 3.13
CA VAL A 267 -9.41 19.54 3.19
C VAL A 267 -10.78 19.04 3.63
N THR A 268 -11.16 17.81 3.27
CA THR A 268 -12.47 17.27 3.67
C THR A 268 -12.69 17.37 5.18
N THR A 269 -13.90 17.75 5.58
CA THR A 269 -14.33 17.72 7.00
C THR A 269 -14.65 16.30 7.49
N LYS A 270 -14.85 15.36 6.56
CA LYS A 270 -15.12 13.94 6.81
C LYS A 270 -13.77 13.20 6.98
N LYS A 271 -12.97 13.59 7.96
CA LYS A 271 -11.67 12.96 8.21
C LYS A 271 -11.45 12.62 9.67
N LYS A 272 -10.71 11.55 9.91
CA LYS A 272 -10.36 11.06 11.24
C LYS A 272 -8.88 10.72 11.29
N LEU A 273 -8.17 11.21 12.31
CA LEU A 273 -6.83 10.76 12.67
C LEU A 273 -6.93 9.80 13.85
N PHE A 274 -6.36 8.63 13.71
CA PHE A 274 -6.17 7.67 14.81
C PHE A 274 -4.68 7.45 15.03
N VAL A 275 -4.18 7.91 16.19
CA VAL A 275 -2.79 7.66 16.62
C VAL A 275 -2.79 6.47 17.55
N GLN A 276 -2.19 5.38 17.13
CA GLN A 276 -2.12 4.15 17.92
C GLN A 276 -0.92 4.24 18.89
N GLY A 277 -1.23 4.40 20.17
CA GLY A 277 -0.22 4.48 21.23
C GLY A 277 0.54 3.17 21.42
N GLY A 278 1.82 3.28 21.76
CA GLY A 278 2.70 2.13 22.04
C GLY A 278 3.03 1.26 20.83
N SER A 279 2.67 1.68 19.62
CA SER A 279 2.96 0.95 18.38
C SER A 279 4.10 1.58 17.59
N THR A 280 4.78 0.75 16.80
CA THR A 280 5.78 1.16 15.82
C THR A 280 5.34 0.73 14.42
N HIS A 281 6.05 1.15 13.39
CA HIS A 281 5.79 0.67 12.04
C HIS A 281 5.70 -0.85 12.01
N MET A 282 6.70 -1.54 12.55
CA MET A 282 6.80 -3.00 12.45
C MET A 282 5.82 -3.75 13.33
N THR A 283 5.33 -3.19 14.45
CA THR A 283 4.30 -3.87 15.26
C THR A 283 2.96 -3.97 14.53
N MET A 284 2.68 -3.10 13.55
CA MET A 284 1.52 -3.20 12.68
C MET A 284 1.54 -4.43 11.75
N TYR A 285 2.69 -5.12 11.65
CA TYR A 285 2.90 -6.31 10.83
C TYR A 285 3.16 -7.57 11.63
N SER A 286 3.83 -7.44 12.78
CA SER A 286 4.37 -8.57 13.54
C SER A 286 3.61 -8.87 14.83
N ASP A 287 2.76 -7.95 15.28
CA ASP A 287 1.98 -8.09 16.52
C ASP A 287 0.49 -8.04 16.20
N LEU A 288 -0.17 -9.20 16.29
CA LEU A 288 -1.61 -9.32 15.99
C LEU A 288 -2.47 -8.42 16.89
N SER A 289 -2.05 -8.14 18.13
CA SER A 289 -2.82 -7.25 19.01
C SER A 289 -2.80 -5.79 18.53
N HIS A 290 -1.69 -5.34 17.96
CA HIS A 290 -1.58 -4.01 17.36
C HIS A 290 -2.32 -3.94 16.01
N LEU A 291 -2.20 -5.01 15.19
CA LEU A 291 -2.93 -5.15 13.93
C LEU A 291 -4.44 -5.10 14.17
N GLU A 292 -4.95 -5.83 15.15
CA GLU A 292 -6.37 -5.89 15.49
C GLU A 292 -6.95 -4.50 15.81
N VAL A 293 -6.25 -3.71 16.63
CA VAL A 293 -6.68 -2.35 16.97
C VAL A 293 -6.82 -1.48 15.70
N ALA A 294 -5.82 -1.51 14.82
CA ALA A 294 -5.86 -0.76 13.57
C ALA A 294 -6.97 -1.29 12.63
N ALA A 295 -7.11 -2.61 12.53
CA ALA A 295 -8.10 -3.27 11.68
C ALA A 295 -9.53 -2.94 12.11
N VAL A 296 -9.81 -2.90 13.42
CA VAL A 296 -11.13 -2.49 13.96
C VAL A 296 -11.44 -1.04 13.56
N GLN A 297 -10.48 -0.09 13.72
CA GLN A 297 -10.69 1.30 13.30
C GLN A 297 -10.97 1.41 11.79
N ALA A 298 -10.27 0.62 11.00
CA ALA A 298 -10.48 0.57 9.55
C ALA A 298 -11.84 -0.04 9.19
N ALA A 299 -12.22 -1.15 9.85
CA ALA A 299 -13.51 -1.83 9.63
C ALA A 299 -14.71 -0.94 10.00
N ASP A 300 -14.63 -0.25 11.15
CA ASP A 300 -15.67 0.69 11.58
C ASP A 300 -15.82 1.86 10.58
N TRP A 301 -14.69 2.34 10.01
CA TRP A 301 -14.71 3.36 8.97
C TRP A 301 -15.36 2.88 7.68
N LEU A 302 -15.07 1.66 7.25
CA LEU A 302 -15.72 1.05 6.08
C LEU A 302 -17.21 0.85 6.33
N GLU A 303 -17.62 0.41 7.51
CA GLU A 303 -19.04 0.26 7.86
C GLU A 303 -19.76 1.61 7.82
N GLU A 304 -19.17 2.67 8.39
CA GLU A 304 -19.72 4.02 8.41
C GLU A 304 -19.99 4.58 7.00
N TRP A 305 -19.06 4.35 6.06
CA TRP A 305 -19.12 5.01 4.75
C TRP A 305 -19.59 4.13 3.60
N LEU A 306 -19.49 2.80 3.71
CA LEU A 306 -19.87 1.87 2.62
C LEU A 306 -21.11 1.04 2.93
N VAL A 307 -21.49 0.91 4.21
CA VAL A 307 -22.60 0.03 4.62
C VAL A 307 -23.74 0.84 5.22
N ALA A 308 -23.50 1.63 6.25
CA ALA A 308 -24.53 2.35 6.99
C ALA A 308 -25.40 3.29 6.13
N PRO A 309 -24.86 4.04 5.14
CA PRO A 309 -25.67 4.92 4.31
C PRO A 309 -26.65 4.20 3.38
N TYR A 310 -26.53 2.88 3.23
CA TYR A 310 -27.31 2.06 2.30
C TYR A 310 -28.21 1.02 3.00
N ARG A 311 -28.28 1.04 4.34
CA ARG A 311 -29.19 0.22 5.17
C ARG A 311 -30.64 0.75 5.23
#